data_72608310236825a59498f39f43d3b5a9
#
_entry.id   72608310236825a59498f39f43d3b5a9
#
_cell.length_a   1.000
_cell.length_b   1.000
_cell.length_c   1.000
_cell.angle_alpha   90.00
_cell.angle_beta   90.00
_cell.angle_gamma   90.00
#
_symmetry.space_group_name_H-M   'P 1'
#
loop_
_entity.id
_entity.type
_entity.pdbx_description
1 polymer ?
#
loop_
_entity_poly.entity_id
_entity_poly.type
_entity_poly.pdbx_seq_one_letter_code
_entity_poly.pdbx_strand_id
1 'polypeptide(L)'
;MNNRQGLMRFEHTVLFVDDEVNILKALQRLFRQESMNVLTASRAPEALEILDKTPAQVVVTDQRMPEMSGVDLLSSVRERHPDIVRMMLTGYTEINMAVDAINRGEIYRLITKPWNDDELRATIRQAFDHADLKNEIKRLEQVTREQNFKLQDLNRNLEGEVRDRTKQVADKHHELRLAYVQTIRALSAAVDAKDAYTRGHAERVGVYASKVAREMGFDKEFIERVYIAGLLHDVGKIGVRDFVIAKPDRLDPDEYEEIKQHSEIGARILEPVDFLADVVPCVRHHHEWYDGCERGYPDRLKGDMIPLPSRIILVADTVEAMTSDRPYREALPLEVVVAEIQKYSGTQFDPMCANAFLRLLEAEGEAFIKKNQKFDIYEFIEG
;
A
#
# COMPACT_ATOMS: atom_id res chain seq x y z
N MET A 1 -40.55 -57.00 -11.58
CA MET A 1 -41.18 -56.82 -10.26
C MET A 1 -40.05 -56.59 -9.25
N ASN A 2 -39.70 -55.36 -9.03
CA ASN A 2 -38.63 -54.94 -8.11
C ASN A 2 -39.26 -54.36 -6.86
N ASN A 3 -39.21 -55.16 -5.79
CA ASN A 3 -39.68 -54.82 -4.46
C ASN A 3 -38.64 -53.87 -3.82
N ARG A 4 -38.72 -52.57 -4.06
CA ARG A 4 -38.03 -51.56 -3.26
C ARG A 4 -38.98 -51.14 -2.14
N GLN A 5 -38.98 -51.85 -1.01
CA GLN A 5 -39.41 -51.29 0.25
C GLN A 5 -38.46 -50.13 0.57
N GLY A 6 -38.94 -48.91 0.35
CA GLY A 6 -38.26 -47.68 0.78
C GLY A 6 -38.20 -47.70 2.31
N LEU A 7 -37.01 -47.91 2.86
CA LEU A 7 -36.71 -47.54 4.23
C LEU A 7 -36.97 -46.05 4.34
N MET A 8 -38.07 -45.63 4.95
CA MET A 8 -38.24 -44.26 5.42
C MET A 8 -37.05 -43.97 6.36
N ARG A 9 -36.09 -43.21 5.90
CA ARG A 9 -35.03 -42.64 6.78
C ARG A 9 -35.72 -41.55 7.57
N PHE A 10 -36.08 -41.86 8.81
CA PHE A 10 -36.47 -40.79 9.74
C PHE A 10 -35.26 -39.93 10.01
N GLU A 11 -35.42 -38.64 9.91
CA GLU A 11 -34.36 -37.66 10.14
C GLU A 11 -33.94 -37.61 11.62
N HIS A 12 -34.87 -37.90 12.53
CA HIS A 12 -34.69 -37.87 13.98
C HIS A 12 -34.92 -39.22 14.64
N THR A 13 -34.11 -39.54 15.63
CA THR A 13 -34.21 -40.76 16.43
C THR A 13 -34.18 -40.43 17.92
N VAL A 14 -35.19 -40.90 18.67
CA VAL A 14 -35.24 -40.85 20.14
C VAL A 14 -35.13 -42.25 20.72
N LEU A 15 -34.34 -42.39 21.78
CA LEU A 15 -34.27 -43.62 22.57
C LEU A 15 -34.97 -43.40 23.91
N PHE A 16 -36.04 -44.17 24.19
CA PHE A 16 -36.69 -44.22 25.50
C PHE A 16 -36.16 -45.41 26.29
N VAL A 17 -35.86 -45.19 27.57
CA VAL A 17 -35.33 -46.21 28.48
C VAL A 17 -36.18 -46.23 29.75
N ASP A 18 -36.85 -47.35 30.02
CA ASP A 18 -37.73 -47.53 31.17
C ASP A 18 -37.87 -49.02 31.44
N ASP A 19 -37.76 -49.46 32.69
CA ASP A 19 -37.89 -50.89 33.05
C ASP A 19 -39.33 -51.34 32.99
N GLU A 20 -40.29 -50.45 32.99
CA GLU A 20 -41.71 -50.81 32.80
C GLU A 20 -42.06 -50.86 31.29
N VAL A 21 -42.15 -52.12 30.79
CA VAL A 21 -42.50 -52.42 29.39
C VAL A 21 -43.81 -51.71 28.93
N ASN A 22 -44.77 -51.54 29.86
CA ASN A 22 -46.04 -50.89 29.56
C ASN A 22 -45.85 -49.40 29.26
N ILE A 23 -44.92 -48.74 29.93
CA ILE A 23 -44.51 -47.31 29.68
C ILE A 23 -43.86 -47.22 28.30
N LEU A 24 -42.92 -48.08 27.97
CA LEU A 24 -42.31 -48.12 26.63
C LEU A 24 -43.33 -48.32 25.51
N LYS A 25 -44.32 -49.22 25.69
CA LYS A 25 -45.41 -49.41 24.73
C LYS A 25 -46.30 -48.17 24.60
N ALA A 26 -46.55 -47.46 25.69
CA ALA A 26 -47.32 -46.20 25.67
C ALA A 26 -46.58 -45.12 24.89
N LEU A 27 -45.29 -44.94 25.15
CA LEU A 27 -44.43 -44.00 24.44
C LEU A 27 -44.31 -44.36 22.93
N GLN A 28 -44.12 -45.61 22.57
CA GLN A 28 -44.13 -46.03 21.16
C GLN A 28 -45.45 -45.73 20.47
N ARG A 29 -46.60 -45.90 21.14
CA ARG A 29 -47.93 -45.56 20.60
C ARG A 29 -48.08 -44.04 20.44
N LEU A 30 -47.63 -43.27 21.42
CA LEU A 30 -47.71 -41.80 21.42
C LEU A 30 -46.98 -41.18 20.23
N PHE A 31 -45.82 -41.68 19.90
CA PHE A 31 -44.98 -41.16 18.81
C PHE A 31 -45.13 -41.90 17.48
N ARG A 32 -46.01 -42.90 17.37
CA ARG A 32 -46.21 -43.68 16.15
C ARG A 32 -46.57 -42.85 14.90
N GLN A 33 -47.25 -41.74 15.09
CA GLN A 33 -47.70 -40.87 13.99
C GLN A 33 -46.69 -39.72 13.71
N GLU A 34 -45.64 -39.59 14.50
CA GLU A 34 -44.62 -38.58 14.33
C GLU A 34 -43.54 -39.05 13.31
N SER A 35 -42.95 -38.10 12.62
CA SER A 35 -41.91 -38.37 11.60
C SER A 35 -40.54 -38.59 12.26
N MET A 36 -40.48 -39.48 13.26
CA MET A 36 -39.24 -39.81 13.98
C MET A 36 -39.14 -41.33 14.21
N ASN A 37 -37.89 -41.81 14.37
CA ASN A 37 -37.63 -43.17 14.76
C ASN A 37 -37.63 -43.29 16.31
N VAL A 38 -38.38 -44.25 16.84
CA VAL A 38 -38.50 -44.49 18.27
C VAL A 38 -37.85 -45.79 18.61
N LEU A 39 -36.72 -45.71 19.31
CA LEU A 39 -36.04 -46.84 19.89
C LEU A 39 -36.43 -47.01 21.36
N THR A 40 -36.41 -48.21 21.87
CA THR A 40 -36.73 -48.50 23.28
C THR A 40 -35.72 -49.47 23.86
N ALA A 41 -35.37 -49.27 25.12
CA ALA A 41 -34.56 -50.18 25.91
C ALA A 41 -35.23 -50.41 27.28
N SER A 42 -35.20 -51.62 27.80
CA SER A 42 -35.77 -51.98 29.09
C SER A 42 -34.74 -51.85 30.23
N ARG A 43 -33.48 -51.63 29.94
CA ARG A 43 -32.34 -51.52 30.88
C ARG A 43 -31.27 -50.60 30.38
N ALA A 44 -30.53 -49.99 31.30
CA ALA A 44 -29.46 -49.03 30.95
C ALA A 44 -28.32 -49.65 30.12
N PRO A 45 -27.81 -50.87 30.36
CA PRO A 45 -26.81 -51.48 29.49
C PRO A 45 -27.29 -51.70 28.06
N GLU A 46 -28.57 -52.11 27.86
CA GLU A 46 -29.19 -52.26 26.54
C GLU A 46 -29.25 -50.93 25.81
N ALA A 47 -29.59 -49.84 26.52
CA ALA A 47 -29.59 -48.50 25.96
C ALA A 47 -28.21 -48.04 25.43
N LEU A 48 -27.14 -48.31 26.18
CA LEU A 48 -25.78 -48.02 25.76
C LEU A 48 -25.39 -48.82 24.51
N GLU A 49 -25.72 -50.11 24.45
CA GLU A 49 -25.47 -50.94 23.27
C GLU A 49 -26.22 -50.44 22.02
N ILE A 50 -27.46 -49.95 22.21
CA ILE A 50 -28.24 -49.37 21.11
C ILE A 50 -27.57 -48.07 20.60
N LEU A 51 -27.16 -47.20 21.51
CA LEU A 51 -26.50 -45.92 21.15
C LEU A 51 -25.15 -46.11 20.46
N ASP A 52 -24.42 -47.20 20.82
CA ASP A 52 -23.15 -47.52 20.15
C ASP A 52 -23.38 -48.05 18.70
N LYS A 53 -24.53 -48.60 18.39
CA LYS A 53 -24.87 -49.18 17.08
C LYS A 53 -25.73 -48.27 16.20
N THR A 54 -26.58 -47.47 16.84
CA THR A 54 -27.59 -46.67 16.13
C THR A 54 -27.52 -45.21 16.62
N PRO A 55 -27.26 -44.26 15.74
CA PRO A 55 -27.22 -42.84 16.14
C PRO A 55 -28.63 -42.39 16.59
N ALA A 56 -28.70 -41.85 17.79
CA ALA A 56 -29.89 -41.16 18.30
C ALA A 56 -29.51 -39.73 18.68
N GLN A 57 -30.43 -38.80 18.48
CA GLN A 57 -30.23 -37.39 18.83
C GLN A 57 -30.73 -37.09 20.25
N VAL A 58 -31.70 -37.84 20.73
CA VAL A 58 -32.33 -37.62 22.03
C VAL A 58 -32.39 -38.95 22.78
N VAL A 59 -32.02 -38.97 24.05
CA VAL A 59 -32.27 -40.08 24.97
C VAL A 59 -33.15 -39.60 26.14
N VAL A 60 -34.18 -40.38 26.47
CA VAL A 60 -35.10 -40.10 27.56
C VAL A 60 -35.13 -41.34 28.46
N THR A 61 -34.71 -41.21 29.70
CA THR A 61 -34.61 -42.35 30.62
C THR A 61 -35.48 -42.16 31.85
N ASP A 62 -36.02 -43.22 32.38
CA ASP A 62 -36.55 -43.24 33.73
C ASP A 62 -35.45 -43.03 34.77
N GLN A 63 -35.81 -42.48 35.92
CA GLN A 63 -34.86 -42.26 37.03
C GLN A 63 -34.55 -43.55 37.77
N ARG A 64 -35.58 -44.41 38.01
CA ARG A 64 -35.44 -45.63 38.80
C ARG A 64 -35.43 -46.85 37.90
N MET A 65 -34.29 -47.40 37.64
CA MET A 65 -34.17 -48.65 36.92
C MET A 65 -33.28 -49.65 37.73
N PRO A 66 -33.49 -50.91 37.59
CA PRO A 66 -32.60 -51.91 38.14
C PRO A 66 -31.20 -51.80 37.59
N GLU A 67 -30.20 -52.17 38.37
CA GLU A 67 -28.77 -52.23 38.02
C GLU A 67 -28.09 -50.84 37.86
N MET A 68 -28.72 -49.89 37.22
CA MET A 68 -28.13 -48.56 36.96
C MET A 68 -29.23 -47.48 36.93
N SER A 69 -29.07 -46.40 37.68
CA SER A 69 -30.03 -45.30 37.70
C SER A 69 -30.02 -44.51 36.40
N GLY A 70 -31.12 -43.76 36.13
CA GLY A 70 -31.19 -42.91 34.96
C GLY A 70 -30.11 -41.84 34.94
N VAL A 71 -29.72 -41.27 36.10
CA VAL A 71 -28.62 -40.31 36.22
C VAL A 71 -27.29 -40.93 35.79
N ASP A 72 -26.99 -42.15 36.25
CA ASP A 72 -25.75 -42.85 35.93
C ASP A 72 -25.70 -43.22 34.42
N LEU A 73 -26.86 -43.59 33.84
CA LEU A 73 -26.98 -43.81 32.42
C LEU A 73 -26.69 -42.51 31.62
N LEU A 74 -27.32 -41.40 32.00
CA LEU A 74 -27.12 -40.11 31.29
C LEU A 74 -25.70 -39.60 31.47
N SER A 75 -25.03 -39.83 32.59
CA SER A 75 -23.62 -39.56 32.79
C SER A 75 -22.74 -40.37 31.81
N SER A 76 -23.01 -41.67 31.69
CA SER A 76 -22.32 -42.53 30.72
C SER A 76 -22.57 -42.10 29.27
N VAL A 77 -23.80 -41.71 28.93
CA VAL A 77 -24.14 -41.17 27.61
C VAL A 77 -23.39 -39.84 27.34
N ARG A 78 -23.27 -38.98 28.33
CA ARG A 78 -22.49 -37.72 28.18
C ARG A 78 -21.03 -37.96 27.85
N GLU A 79 -20.41 -38.94 28.49
CA GLU A 79 -19.00 -39.28 28.24
C GLU A 79 -18.77 -39.90 26.87
N ARG A 80 -19.63 -40.83 26.44
CA ARG A 80 -19.46 -41.56 25.19
C ARG A 80 -20.06 -40.87 23.98
N HIS A 81 -21.19 -40.17 24.17
CA HIS A 81 -22.00 -39.56 23.14
C HIS A 81 -22.39 -38.12 23.55
N PRO A 82 -21.45 -37.17 23.66
CA PRO A 82 -21.68 -35.85 24.23
C PRO A 82 -22.67 -34.97 23.44
N ASP A 83 -22.98 -35.37 22.23
CA ASP A 83 -23.88 -34.63 21.35
C ASP A 83 -25.34 -35.01 21.53
N ILE A 84 -25.62 -36.15 22.14
CA ILE A 84 -26.97 -36.59 22.42
C ILE A 84 -27.63 -35.71 23.47
N VAL A 85 -28.83 -35.21 23.18
CA VAL A 85 -29.66 -34.49 24.14
C VAL A 85 -30.23 -35.48 25.14
N ARG A 86 -29.98 -35.28 26.43
CA ARG A 86 -30.31 -36.16 27.55
C ARG A 86 -31.48 -35.62 28.33
N MET A 87 -32.49 -36.40 28.50
CA MET A 87 -33.72 -36.05 29.21
C MET A 87 -34.09 -37.18 30.20
N MET A 88 -34.85 -36.84 31.23
CA MET A 88 -35.26 -37.76 32.25
C MET A 88 -36.74 -37.71 32.51
N LEU A 89 -37.38 -38.87 32.66
CA LEU A 89 -38.72 -39.08 33.20
C LEU A 89 -38.59 -39.32 34.72
N THR A 90 -39.37 -38.65 35.57
CA THR A 90 -39.26 -38.77 37.03
C THR A 90 -40.60 -38.62 37.70
N GLY A 91 -40.79 -39.33 38.83
CA GLY A 91 -41.96 -39.16 39.69
C GLY A 91 -41.85 -37.91 40.60
N TYR A 92 -42.97 -37.45 41.11
CA TYR A 92 -43.06 -36.28 41.97
C TYR A 92 -42.13 -36.28 43.17
N THR A 93 -41.83 -37.43 43.73
CA THR A 93 -41.01 -37.59 44.95
C THR A 93 -39.51 -37.52 44.71
N GLU A 94 -39.08 -37.44 43.46
CA GLU A 94 -37.66 -37.61 43.05
C GLU A 94 -37.07 -36.34 42.41
N ILE A 95 -37.89 -35.30 42.28
CA ILE A 95 -37.50 -34.03 41.62
C ILE A 95 -36.24 -33.42 42.21
N ASN A 96 -36.04 -33.46 43.53
CA ASN A 96 -34.88 -32.82 44.19
C ASN A 96 -33.54 -33.47 43.82
N MET A 97 -33.48 -34.77 43.59
CA MET A 97 -32.25 -35.47 43.14
C MET A 97 -31.95 -35.19 41.67
N ALA A 98 -32.99 -35.06 40.87
CA ALA A 98 -32.85 -34.76 39.44
C ALA A 98 -32.50 -33.28 39.15
N VAL A 99 -32.87 -32.35 40.03
CA VAL A 99 -32.51 -30.92 39.96
C VAL A 99 -30.99 -30.73 40.05
N ASP A 100 -30.31 -31.48 40.91
CA ASP A 100 -28.84 -31.44 40.99
C ASP A 100 -28.14 -31.88 39.69
N ALA A 101 -28.72 -32.87 38.99
CA ALA A 101 -28.22 -33.35 37.71
C ALA A 101 -28.46 -32.28 36.57
N ILE A 102 -29.57 -31.57 36.60
CA ILE A 102 -29.80 -30.42 35.70
C ILE A 102 -28.76 -29.33 35.92
N ASN A 103 -28.55 -28.93 37.18
CA ASN A 103 -27.65 -27.85 37.58
C ASN A 103 -26.19 -28.13 37.19
N ARG A 104 -25.80 -29.41 37.13
CA ARG A 104 -24.47 -29.84 36.63
C ARG A 104 -24.37 -29.86 35.10
N GLY A 105 -25.46 -29.48 34.37
CA GLY A 105 -25.51 -29.53 32.91
C GLY A 105 -25.55 -30.94 32.30
N GLU A 106 -25.95 -31.92 33.08
CA GLU A 106 -26.01 -33.34 32.66
C GLU A 106 -27.31 -33.67 31.95
N ILE A 107 -28.40 -32.96 32.24
CA ILE A 107 -29.75 -33.19 31.72
C ILE A 107 -30.29 -31.93 31.06
N TYR A 108 -30.82 -32.05 29.84
CA TYR A 108 -31.45 -30.95 29.09
C TYR A 108 -32.80 -30.58 29.73
N ARG A 109 -33.64 -31.59 30.07
CA ARG A 109 -34.95 -31.34 30.67
C ARG A 109 -35.45 -32.57 31.49
N LEU A 110 -36.17 -32.27 32.56
CA LEU A 110 -36.96 -33.24 33.29
C LEU A 110 -38.41 -33.24 32.82
N ILE A 111 -39.03 -34.41 32.84
CA ILE A 111 -40.44 -34.64 32.52
C ILE A 111 -41.05 -35.43 33.68
N THR A 112 -42.11 -34.89 34.26
CA THR A 112 -42.80 -35.55 35.41
C THR A 112 -43.79 -36.63 34.99
N LYS A 113 -43.78 -37.75 35.70
CA LYS A 113 -44.80 -38.79 35.58
C LYS A 113 -45.95 -38.49 36.57
N PRO A 114 -47.23 -38.55 36.15
CA PRO A 114 -47.72 -38.79 34.78
C PRO A 114 -47.51 -37.54 33.91
N TRP A 115 -47.17 -37.75 32.64
CA TRP A 115 -46.99 -36.66 31.67
C TRP A 115 -48.26 -36.33 30.92
N ASN A 116 -48.27 -35.14 30.33
CA ASN A 116 -49.25 -34.74 29.32
C ASN A 116 -48.69 -35.12 27.94
N ASP A 117 -49.48 -35.77 27.10
CA ASP A 117 -49.07 -36.28 25.80
C ASP A 117 -48.61 -35.14 24.85
N ASP A 118 -49.33 -34.01 24.81
CA ASP A 118 -48.99 -32.89 23.94
C ASP A 118 -47.75 -32.15 24.44
N GLU A 119 -47.58 -32.01 25.75
CA GLU A 119 -46.37 -31.44 26.35
C GLU A 119 -45.14 -32.33 26.08
N LEU A 120 -45.26 -33.66 26.18
CA LEU A 120 -44.18 -34.56 25.91
C LEU A 120 -43.78 -34.53 24.45
N ARG A 121 -44.73 -34.50 23.49
CA ARG A 121 -44.44 -34.31 22.07
C ARG A 121 -43.71 -33.01 21.79
N ALA A 122 -44.22 -31.90 22.34
CA ALA A 122 -43.58 -30.61 22.17
C ALA A 122 -42.14 -30.57 22.73
N THR A 123 -41.96 -31.23 23.89
CA THR A 123 -40.63 -31.26 24.55
C THR A 123 -39.62 -32.10 23.74
N ILE A 124 -40.03 -33.23 23.16
CA ILE A 124 -39.16 -34.05 22.30
C ILE A 124 -38.81 -33.30 21.01
N ARG A 125 -39.77 -32.60 20.39
CA ARG A 125 -39.48 -31.78 19.21
C ARG A 125 -38.46 -30.66 19.53
N GLN A 126 -38.62 -29.94 20.66
CA GLN A 126 -37.64 -28.95 21.12
C GLN A 126 -36.25 -29.55 21.38
N ALA A 127 -36.18 -30.79 21.85
CA ALA A 127 -34.92 -31.49 22.05
C ALA A 127 -34.21 -31.79 20.70
N PHE A 128 -34.97 -32.16 19.66
CA PHE A 128 -34.42 -32.32 18.31
C PHE A 128 -33.93 -31.00 17.72
N ASP A 129 -34.75 -29.93 17.81
CA ASP A 129 -34.34 -28.60 17.36
C ASP A 129 -33.04 -28.17 18.04
N HIS A 130 -32.90 -28.47 19.34
CA HIS A 130 -31.68 -28.18 20.08
C HIS A 130 -30.47 -29.01 19.59
N ALA A 131 -30.68 -30.31 19.30
CA ALA A 131 -29.64 -31.16 18.77
C ALA A 131 -29.16 -30.70 17.37
N ASP A 132 -30.11 -30.34 16.50
CA ASP A 132 -29.82 -29.86 15.16
C ASP A 132 -29.07 -28.56 15.18
N LEU A 133 -29.51 -27.60 16.01
CA LEU A 133 -28.83 -26.31 16.18
C LEU A 133 -27.38 -26.49 16.67
N LYS A 134 -27.18 -27.38 17.65
CA LYS A 134 -25.83 -27.70 18.16
C LYS A 134 -24.92 -28.30 17.08
N ASN A 135 -25.45 -29.17 16.25
CA ASN A 135 -24.72 -29.78 15.15
C ASN A 135 -24.37 -28.75 14.07
N GLU A 136 -25.30 -27.86 13.73
CA GLU A 136 -25.06 -26.80 12.73
C GLU A 136 -24.04 -25.74 13.23
N ILE A 137 -24.09 -25.39 14.53
CA ILE A 137 -23.05 -24.52 15.14
C ILE A 137 -21.68 -25.15 14.97
N LYS A 138 -21.50 -26.43 15.31
CA LYS A 138 -20.22 -27.14 15.15
C LYS A 138 -19.73 -27.10 13.69
N ARG A 139 -20.64 -27.38 12.78
CA ARG A 139 -20.34 -27.37 11.35
C ARG A 139 -19.88 -25.99 10.88
N LEU A 140 -20.60 -24.95 11.27
CA LEU A 140 -20.26 -23.57 10.92
C LEU A 140 -18.93 -23.14 11.53
N GLU A 141 -18.66 -23.52 12.77
CA GLU A 141 -17.36 -23.26 13.43
C GLU A 141 -16.20 -23.92 12.67
N GLN A 142 -16.38 -25.17 12.22
CA GLN A 142 -15.37 -25.85 11.43
C GLN A 142 -15.11 -25.15 10.09
N VAL A 143 -16.18 -24.82 9.35
CA VAL A 143 -16.08 -24.12 8.06
C VAL A 143 -15.41 -22.75 8.23
N THR A 144 -15.81 -22.03 9.28
CA THR A 144 -15.22 -20.71 9.58
C THR A 144 -13.73 -20.83 9.91
N ARG A 145 -13.33 -21.84 10.66
CA ARG A 145 -11.91 -22.10 10.98
C ARG A 145 -11.10 -22.40 9.73
N GLU A 146 -11.62 -23.23 8.82
CA GLU A 146 -10.97 -23.55 7.55
C GLU A 146 -10.85 -22.33 6.64
N GLN A 147 -11.90 -21.51 6.57
CA GLN A 147 -11.87 -20.26 5.79
C GLN A 147 -10.87 -19.25 6.35
N ASN A 148 -10.83 -19.08 7.67
CA ASN A 148 -9.88 -18.19 8.33
C ASN A 148 -8.43 -18.63 8.07
N PHE A 149 -8.15 -19.92 8.11
CA PHE A 149 -6.81 -20.45 7.80
C PHE A 149 -6.41 -20.10 6.35
N LYS A 150 -7.31 -20.34 5.38
CA LYS A 150 -7.07 -20.00 3.97
C LYS A 150 -6.87 -18.49 3.75
N LEU A 151 -7.66 -17.66 4.43
CA LEU A 151 -7.54 -16.21 4.35
C LEU A 151 -6.19 -15.71 4.91
N GLN A 152 -5.75 -16.27 6.03
CA GLN A 152 -4.46 -15.93 6.61
C GLN A 152 -3.29 -16.31 5.69
N ASP A 153 -3.35 -17.47 5.05
CA ASP A 153 -2.32 -17.89 4.10
C ASP A 153 -2.30 -17.00 2.86
N LEU A 154 -3.48 -16.70 2.30
CA LEU A 154 -3.61 -15.80 1.15
C LEU A 154 -3.10 -14.39 1.46
N ASN A 155 -3.45 -13.83 2.63
CA ASN A 155 -2.97 -12.52 3.05
C ASN A 155 -1.44 -12.49 3.17
N ARG A 156 -0.83 -13.52 3.77
CA ARG A 156 0.64 -13.59 3.86
C ARG A 156 1.31 -13.60 2.49
N ASN A 157 0.75 -14.37 1.55
CA ASN A 157 1.27 -14.44 0.19
C ASN A 157 1.12 -13.10 -0.54
N LEU A 158 -0.05 -12.45 -0.41
CA LEU A 158 -0.31 -11.13 -0.99
C LEU A 158 0.61 -10.05 -0.42
N GLU A 159 0.82 -10.04 0.89
CA GLU A 159 1.76 -9.10 1.53
C GLU A 159 3.19 -9.27 0.99
N GLY A 160 3.61 -10.51 0.77
CA GLY A 160 4.89 -10.83 0.14
C GLY A 160 4.97 -10.29 -1.29
N GLU A 161 3.95 -10.59 -2.11
CA GLU A 161 3.90 -10.11 -3.50
C GLU A 161 3.86 -8.58 -3.60
N VAL A 162 3.06 -7.92 -2.77
CA VAL A 162 3.00 -6.45 -2.70
C VAL A 162 4.35 -5.86 -2.37
N ARG A 163 5.05 -6.42 -1.37
CA ARG A 163 6.39 -5.96 -0.99
C ARG A 163 7.39 -6.08 -2.15
N ASP A 164 7.40 -7.24 -2.82
CA ASP A 164 8.31 -7.48 -3.95
C ASP A 164 7.99 -6.56 -5.13
N ARG A 165 6.72 -6.38 -5.45
CA ARG A 165 6.28 -5.47 -6.51
C ARG A 165 6.62 -4.01 -6.20
N THR A 166 6.40 -3.58 -4.96
CA THR A 166 6.75 -2.21 -4.53
C THR A 166 8.25 -1.96 -4.69
N LYS A 167 9.08 -2.93 -4.29
CA LYS A 167 10.53 -2.84 -4.49
C LYS A 167 10.89 -2.76 -5.97
N GLN A 168 10.34 -3.65 -6.82
CA GLN A 168 10.60 -3.63 -8.26
C GLN A 168 10.21 -2.28 -8.91
N VAL A 169 9.07 -1.70 -8.49
CA VAL A 169 8.64 -0.38 -8.99
C VAL A 169 9.62 0.70 -8.56
N ALA A 170 10.06 0.70 -7.31
CA ALA A 170 11.06 1.67 -6.82
C ALA A 170 12.40 1.55 -7.58
N ASP A 171 12.90 0.32 -7.79
CA ASP A 171 14.12 0.06 -8.53
C ASP A 171 13.99 0.53 -10.00
N LYS A 172 12.86 0.23 -10.65
CA LYS A 172 12.60 0.67 -12.03
C LYS A 172 12.43 2.18 -12.15
N HIS A 173 11.80 2.81 -11.19
CA HIS A 173 11.68 4.27 -11.14
C HIS A 173 13.06 4.94 -11.02
N HIS A 174 13.94 4.38 -10.18
CA HIS A 174 15.32 4.84 -10.04
C HIS A 174 16.12 4.68 -11.35
N GLU A 175 16.08 3.50 -11.98
CA GLU A 175 16.72 3.26 -13.28
C GLU A 175 16.25 4.25 -14.36
N LEU A 176 14.93 4.48 -14.43
CA LEU A 176 14.34 5.41 -15.40
C LEU A 176 14.82 6.84 -15.16
N ARG A 177 14.88 7.28 -13.90
CA ARG A 177 15.36 8.61 -13.52
C ARG A 177 16.83 8.81 -13.92
N LEU A 178 17.67 7.82 -13.71
CA LEU A 178 19.06 7.85 -14.14
C LEU A 178 19.21 7.93 -15.67
N ALA A 179 18.49 7.07 -16.39
CA ALA A 179 18.50 7.08 -17.86
C ALA A 179 18.04 8.43 -18.42
N TYR A 180 17.04 9.04 -17.80
CA TYR A 180 16.53 10.35 -18.11
C TYR A 180 17.61 11.44 -17.98
N VAL A 181 18.28 11.52 -16.83
CA VAL A 181 19.34 12.52 -16.62
C VAL A 181 20.51 12.30 -17.57
N GLN A 182 20.89 11.04 -17.82
CA GLN A 182 21.93 10.71 -18.80
C GLN A 182 21.56 11.17 -20.21
N THR A 183 20.30 11.02 -20.60
CA THR A 183 19.80 11.48 -21.91
C THR A 183 19.86 13.00 -22.03
N ILE A 184 19.48 13.74 -20.98
CA ILE A 184 19.58 15.21 -20.93
C ILE A 184 21.06 15.64 -21.06
N ARG A 185 21.96 14.99 -20.31
CA ARG A 185 23.41 15.29 -20.40
C ARG A 185 23.97 15.03 -21.81
N ALA A 186 23.54 13.94 -22.44
CA ALA A 186 23.96 13.64 -23.82
C ALA A 186 23.43 14.68 -24.81
N LEU A 187 22.19 15.16 -24.64
CA LEU A 187 21.62 16.23 -25.45
C LEU A 187 22.36 17.56 -25.23
N SER A 188 22.62 17.94 -23.99
CA SER A 188 23.40 19.12 -23.62
C SER A 188 24.81 19.04 -24.23
N ALA A 189 25.51 17.91 -24.10
CA ALA A 189 26.82 17.71 -24.69
C ALA A 189 26.81 17.78 -26.22
N ALA A 190 25.73 17.37 -26.90
CA ALA A 190 25.59 17.50 -28.35
C ALA A 190 25.41 18.97 -28.77
N VAL A 191 24.77 19.78 -27.96
CA VAL A 191 24.65 21.24 -28.19
C VAL A 191 26.00 21.95 -27.93
N ASP A 192 26.66 21.58 -26.82
CA ASP A 192 28.02 22.06 -26.52
C ASP A 192 29.02 21.72 -27.63
N ALA A 193 28.87 20.60 -28.35
CA ALA A 193 29.73 20.22 -29.47
C ALA A 193 29.57 21.15 -30.71
N LYS A 194 28.43 21.85 -30.83
CA LYS A 194 28.17 22.83 -31.86
C LYS A 194 28.91 24.13 -31.59
N ASP A 195 29.13 24.46 -30.32
CA ASP A 195 29.89 25.62 -29.88
C ASP A 195 31.27 25.12 -29.36
N ALA A 196 32.30 25.30 -30.18
CA ALA A 196 33.66 24.77 -29.89
C ALA A 196 34.22 25.26 -28.54
N TYR A 197 33.65 26.29 -27.95
CA TYR A 197 34.13 26.98 -26.74
C TYR A 197 33.36 26.58 -25.47
N THR A 198 32.26 25.88 -25.60
CA THR A 198 31.37 25.57 -24.47
C THR A 198 31.47 24.14 -23.94
N ARG A 199 32.52 23.38 -24.32
CA ARG A 199 32.65 21.99 -23.86
C ARG A 199 32.52 21.88 -22.33
N GLY A 200 31.44 21.23 -21.86
CA GLY A 200 31.12 21.05 -20.45
C GLY A 200 30.64 22.33 -19.73
N HIS A 201 30.37 23.40 -20.46
CA HIS A 201 29.79 24.63 -19.92
C HIS A 201 28.44 24.40 -19.26
N ALA A 202 27.50 23.80 -19.98
CA ALA A 202 26.17 23.52 -19.48
C ALA A 202 26.17 22.65 -18.22
N GLU A 203 27.08 21.65 -18.15
CA GLU A 203 27.27 20.83 -16.95
C GLU A 203 27.75 21.71 -15.77
N ARG A 204 28.76 22.57 -15.96
CA ARG A 204 29.26 23.44 -14.89
C ARG A 204 28.22 24.48 -14.45
N VAL A 205 27.44 25.04 -15.37
CA VAL A 205 26.33 25.95 -15.05
C VAL A 205 25.27 25.22 -14.20
N GLY A 206 24.86 24.01 -14.60
CA GLY A 206 23.93 23.21 -13.83
C GLY A 206 24.42 22.91 -12.41
N VAL A 207 25.70 22.59 -12.26
CA VAL A 207 26.34 22.35 -10.96
C VAL A 207 26.36 23.62 -10.10
N TYR A 208 26.80 24.72 -10.64
CA TYR A 208 26.84 25.98 -9.91
C TYR A 208 25.43 26.40 -9.46
N ALA A 209 24.46 26.35 -10.37
CA ALA A 209 23.08 26.68 -10.08
C ALA A 209 22.48 25.81 -8.99
N SER A 210 22.73 24.48 -9.03
CA SER A 210 22.25 23.54 -8.00
C SER A 210 22.86 23.81 -6.63
N LYS A 211 24.15 24.19 -6.56
CA LYS A 211 24.80 24.58 -5.30
C LYS A 211 24.23 25.88 -4.73
N VAL A 212 23.93 26.86 -5.58
CA VAL A 212 23.26 28.11 -5.16
C VAL A 212 21.88 27.79 -4.59
N ALA A 213 21.09 26.95 -5.28
CA ALA A 213 19.78 26.54 -4.79
C ALA A 213 19.86 25.80 -3.43
N ARG A 214 20.87 24.96 -3.24
CA ARG A 214 21.12 24.27 -1.96
C ARG A 214 21.51 25.27 -0.87
N GLU A 215 22.40 26.23 -1.13
CA GLU A 215 22.79 27.28 -0.21
C GLU A 215 21.60 28.16 0.21
N MET A 216 20.64 28.34 -0.69
CA MET A 216 19.37 29.04 -0.42
C MET A 216 18.38 28.19 0.40
N GLY A 217 18.67 26.91 0.68
CA GLY A 217 17.86 26.03 1.54
C GLY A 217 16.68 25.33 0.83
N PHE A 218 16.70 25.23 -0.49
CA PHE A 218 15.65 24.55 -1.25
C PHE A 218 15.76 23.02 -1.13
N ASP A 219 14.63 22.32 -1.35
CA ASP A 219 14.54 20.88 -1.33
C ASP A 219 15.18 20.21 -2.56
N LYS A 220 15.32 18.89 -2.51
CA LYS A 220 15.96 18.09 -3.57
C LYS A 220 15.26 18.25 -4.92
N GLU A 221 13.95 18.33 -4.96
CA GLU A 221 13.17 18.43 -6.19
C GLU A 221 13.43 19.76 -6.90
N PHE A 222 13.44 20.86 -6.15
CA PHE A 222 13.77 22.16 -6.68
C PHE A 222 15.22 22.23 -7.18
N ILE A 223 16.17 21.68 -6.42
CA ILE A 223 17.59 21.66 -6.79
C ILE A 223 17.82 20.86 -8.08
N GLU A 224 17.15 19.70 -8.23
CA GLU A 224 17.20 18.91 -9.46
C GLU A 224 16.64 19.66 -10.66
N ARG A 225 15.50 20.36 -10.48
CA ARG A 225 14.92 21.21 -11.51
C ARG A 225 15.89 22.30 -11.96
N VAL A 226 16.53 22.97 -11.02
CA VAL A 226 17.56 24.00 -11.31
C VAL A 226 18.75 23.40 -12.06
N TYR A 227 19.22 22.21 -11.66
CA TYR A 227 20.30 21.50 -12.35
C TYR A 227 19.94 21.18 -13.80
N ILE A 228 18.76 20.59 -14.03
CA ILE A 228 18.26 20.22 -15.37
C ILE A 228 18.07 21.49 -16.22
N ALA A 229 17.54 22.55 -15.65
CA ALA A 229 17.39 23.82 -16.36
C ALA A 229 18.75 24.43 -16.75
N GLY A 230 19.74 24.33 -15.86
CA GLY A 230 21.12 24.72 -16.16
C GLY A 230 21.78 23.90 -17.26
N LEU A 231 21.52 22.57 -17.30
CA LEU A 231 22.00 21.71 -18.41
C LEU A 231 21.37 22.07 -19.76
N LEU A 232 20.12 22.52 -19.76
CA LEU A 232 19.33 22.74 -20.97
C LEU A 232 19.18 24.19 -21.36
N HIS A 233 19.74 25.15 -20.57
CA HIS A 233 19.50 26.59 -20.78
C HIS A 233 19.86 27.04 -22.22
N ASP A 234 20.92 26.49 -22.76
CA ASP A 234 21.47 26.78 -24.06
C ASP A 234 21.00 25.84 -25.19
N VAL A 235 20.06 24.88 -24.92
CA VAL A 235 19.64 23.89 -25.93
C VAL A 235 19.14 24.50 -27.22
N GLY A 236 18.61 25.72 -27.17
CA GLY A 236 18.11 26.43 -28.32
C GLY A 236 19.20 26.95 -29.30
N LYS A 237 20.47 26.93 -28.91
CA LYS A 237 21.59 27.22 -29.83
C LYS A 237 21.62 26.28 -31.05
N ILE A 238 20.96 25.12 -30.95
CA ILE A 238 20.78 24.20 -32.09
C ILE A 238 20.07 24.91 -33.28
N GLY A 239 19.18 25.85 -33.00
CA GLY A 239 18.44 26.61 -34.00
C GLY A 239 19.12 27.92 -34.49
N VAL A 240 20.27 28.29 -33.91
CA VAL A 240 21.06 29.45 -34.32
C VAL A 240 22.09 29.04 -35.39
N ARG A 241 22.37 29.90 -36.33
CA ARG A 241 23.32 29.58 -37.41
C ARG A 241 24.75 29.41 -36.89
N ASP A 242 25.46 28.41 -37.40
CA ASP A 242 26.80 28.02 -36.93
C ASP A 242 27.82 29.16 -37.00
N PHE A 243 27.77 29.97 -38.05
CA PHE A 243 28.71 31.10 -38.21
C PHE A 243 28.48 32.23 -37.19
N VAL A 244 27.28 32.36 -36.63
CA VAL A 244 26.98 33.32 -35.56
C VAL A 244 27.57 32.82 -34.25
N ILE A 245 27.38 31.53 -33.95
CA ILE A 245 27.88 30.91 -32.73
C ILE A 245 29.42 30.88 -32.72
N ALA A 246 30.03 30.47 -33.85
CA ALA A 246 31.46 30.29 -33.98
C ALA A 246 32.25 31.57 -34.28
N LYS A 247 31.60 32.75 -34.34
CA LYS A 247 32.24 34.01 -34.67
C LYS A 247 33.26 34.39 -33.58
N PRO A 248 34.55 34.59 -33.95
CA PRO A 248 35.60 34.94 -32.96
C PRO A 248 35.55 36.40 -32.53
N ASP A 249 34.88 37.26 -33.31
CA ASP A 249 34.76 38.70 -33.08
C ASP A 249 33.41 39.07 -32.44
N ARG A 250 33.25 40.34 -32.10
CA ARG A 250 31.95 40.86 -31.62
C ARG A 250 30.86 40.65 -32.66
N LEU A 251 29.72 40.19 -32.19
CA LEU A 251 28.50 40.07 -33.01
C LEU A 251 28.02 41.44 -33.44
N ASP A 252 27.61 41.57 -34.69
CA ASP A 252 26.86 42.76 -35.13
C ASP A 252 25.43 42.78 -34.55
N PRO A 253 24.69 43.86 -34.68
CA PRO A 253 23.35 43.95 -34.07
C PRO A 253 22.37 42.85 -34.56
N ASP A 254 22.42 42.47 -35.84
CA ASP A 254 21.51 41.45 -36.40
C ASP A 254 21.89 40.04 -35.90
N GLU A 255 23.18 39.73 -35.85
CA GLU A 255 23.69 38.49 -35.28
C GLU A 255 23.40 38.40 -33.78
N TYR A 256 23.46 39.52 -33.05
CA TYR A 256 23.11 39.56 -31.64
C TYR A 256 21.61 39.31 -31.40
N GLU A 257 20.74 39.86 -32.24
CA GLU A 257 19.31 39.54 -32.17
C GLU A 257 19.03 38.07 -32.52
N GLU A 258 19.80 37.50 -33.44
CA GLU A 258 19.66 36.07 -33.76
C GLU A 258 20.07 35.16 -32.57
N ILE A 259 21.19 35.44 -31.92
CA ILE A 259 21.63 34.60 -30.80
C ILE A 259 20.68 34.70 -29.61
N LYS A 260 20.04 35.85 -29.36
CA LYS A 260 19.01 35.97 -28.32
C LYS A 260 17.84 35.02 -28.49
N GLN A 261 17.54 34.61 -29.72
CA GLN A 261 16.42 33.71 -29.99
C GLN A 261 16.63 32.32 -29.41
N HIS A 262 17.87 31.94 -29.01
CA HIS A 262 18.12 30.59 -28.47
C HIS A 262 17.25 30.29 -27.22
N SER A 263 16.96 31.30 -26.39
CA SER A 263 16.12 31.11 -25.20
C SER A 263 14.68 30.72 -25.59
N GLU A 264 14.11 31.38 -26.61
CA GLU A 264 12.77 31.02 -27.12
C GLU A 264 12.76 29.69 -27.91
N ILE A 265 13.79 29.45 -28.72
CA ILE A 265 13.95 28.21 -29.47
C ILE A 265 14.10 27.08 -28.50
N GLY A 266 14.90 27.22 -27.45
CA GLY A 266 15.08 26.23 -26.39
C GLY A 266 13.77 25.86 -25.69
N ALA A 267 13.01 26.88 -25.29
CA ALA A 267 11.69 26.65 -24.70
C ALA A 267 10.77 25.86 -25.64
N ARG A 268 10.71 26.20 -26.93
CA ARG A 268 9.91 25.49 -27.93
C ARG A 268 10.36 24.03 -28.17
N ILE A 269 11.68 23.78 -28.10
CA ILE A 269 12.21 22.41 -28.23
C ILE A 269 11.77 21.53 -27.07
N LEU A 270 11.73 22.11 -25.86
CA LEU A 270 11.41 21.38 -24.63
C LEU A 270 9.91 21.28 -24.34
N GLU A 271 9.07 22.17 -24.87
CA GLU A 271 7.63 22.26 -24.65
C GLU A 271 6.86 20.93 -24.86
N PRO A 272 7.18 20.10 -25.89
CA PRO A 272 6.49 18.83 -26.11
C PRO A 272 6.79 17.74 -25.07
N VAL A 273 7.69 18.00 -24.13
CA VAL A 273 8.19 17.00 -23.19
C VAL A 273 7.57 17.24 -21.82
N ASP A 274 6.50 16.52 -21.49
CA ASP A 274 5.67 16.73 -20.29
C ASP A 274 6.48 16.86 -19.00
N PHE A 275 7.49 16.03 -18.80
CA PHE A 275 8.29 16.07 -17.57
C PHE A 275 9.28 17.25 -17.49
N LEU A 276 9.44 18.03 -18.57
CA LEU A 276 10.22 19.26 -18.59
C LEU A 276 9.34 20.53 -18.49
N ALA A 277 8.04 20.38 -18.33
CA ALA A 277 7.11 21.52 -18.28
C ALA A 277 7.55 22.63 -17.30
N ASP A 278 8.07 22.24 -16.13
CA ASP A 278 8.59 23.18 -15.12
C ASP A 278 9.98 23.75 -15.47
N VAL A 279 10.68 23.16 -16.43
CA VAL A 279 12.01 23.62 -16.92
C VAL A 279 11.87 24.60 -18.06
N VAL A 280 10.82 24.46 -18.89
CA VAL A 280 10.59 25.33 -20.07
C VAL A 280 10.63 26.83 -19.73
N PRO A 281 9.88 27.32 -18.72
CA PRO A 281 9.98 28.75 -18.36
C PRO A 281 11.35 29.14 -17.83
N CYS A 282 12.08 28.22 -17.21
CA CYS A 282 13.43 28.47 -16.71
C CYS A 282 14.41 28.71 -17.86
N VAL A 283 14.33 27.89 -18.91
CA VAL A 283 15.14 28.04 -20.14
C VAL A 283 14.75 29.29 -20.92
N ARG A 284 13.44 29.59 -21.03
CA ARG A 284 12.99 30.76 -21.73
C ARG A 284 13.57 32.06 -21.16
N HIS A 285 13.61 32.16 -19.80
CA HIS A 285 13.88 33.44 -19.10
C HIS A 285 15.26 33.52 -18.43
N HIS A 286 16.22 32.65 -18.76
CA HIS A 286 17.51 32.63 -18.09
C HIS A 286 18.42 33.83 -18.42
N HIS A 287 18.06 34.66 -19.40
CA HIS A 287 18.73 35.90 -19.73
C HIS A 287 17.94 37.17 -19.34
N GLU A 288 16.86 37.03 -18.59
CA GLU A 288 16.14 38.18 -18.04
C GLU A 288 16.95 38.89 -16.96
N TRP A 289 17.07 40.19 -17.04
CA TRP A 289 17.70 41.01 -16.03
C TRP A 289 16.72 41.34 -14.90
N TYR A 290 17.19 41.28 -13.65
CA TYR A 290 16.33 41.44 -12.47
C TYR A 290 15.58 42.75 -12.42
N ASP A 291 16.21 43.86 -12.92
CA ASP A 291 15.60 45.20 -12.98
C ASP A 291 14.59 45.37 -14.14
N GLY A 292 14.50 44.41 -15.07
CA GLY A 292 13.62 44.43 -16.24
C GLY A 292 14.06 45.43 -17.31
N CYS A 293 15.35 45.82 -17.35
CA CYS A 293 15.86 46.74 -18.36
C CYS A 293 15.94 46.09 -19.76
N GLU A 294 16.20 46.92 -20.80
CA GLU A 294 16.26 46.51 -22.21
C GLU A 294 17.34 45.46 -22.54
N ARG A 295 18.27 45.25 -21.62
CA ARG A 295 19.33 44.22 -21.77
C ARG A 295 18.85 42.82 -21.51
N GLY A 296 17.80 42.65 -20.67
CA GLY A 296 17.14 41.38 -20.44
C GLY A 296 16.26 40.96 -21.60
N TYR A 297 16.18 39.65 -21.87
CA TYR A 297 15.35 39.07 -22.92
C TYR A 297 14.87 37.67 -22.55
N PRO A 298 13.80 37.11 -23.18
CA PRO A 298 13.06 37.66 -24.32
C PRO A 298 11.91 38.62 -23.93
N ASP A 299 11.32 38.49 -22.72
CA ASP A 299 10.04 39.12 -22.37
C ASP A 299 10.21 40.37 -21.48
N ARG A 300 11.42 40.69 -21.07
CA ARG A 300 11.78 41.81 -20.17
C ARG A 300 11.03 41.76 -18.84
N LEU A 301 10.96 40.57 -18.27
CA LEU A 301 10.37 40.33 -16.95
C LEU A 301 11.19 41.06 -15.88
N LYS A 302 10.54 41.42 -14.76
CA LYS A 302 11.18 42.14 -13.67
C LYS A 302 10.98 41.46 -12.33
N GLY A 303 12.05 41.39 -11.53
CA GLY A 303 11.99 40.90 -10.14
C GLY A 303 11.43 39.48 -10.04
N ASP A 304 10.44 39.31 -9.21
CA ASP A 304 9.83 37.99 -8.94
C ASP A 304 8.95 37.43 -10.09
N MET A 305 8.72 38.21 -11.13
CA MET A 305 8.10 37.71 -12.35
C MET A 305 9.03 36.77 -13.13
N ILE A 306 10.35 36.89 -12.94
CA ILE A 306 11.34 35.98 -13.51
C ILE A 306 11.33 34.68 -12.68
N PRO A 307 11.19 33.49 -13.28
CA PRO A 307 11.27 32.25 -12.55
C PRO A 307 12.56 32.18 -11.71
N LEU A 308 12.45 31.78 -10.45
CA LEU A 308 13.61 31.72 -9.55
C LEU A 308 14.77 30.86 -10.10
N PRO A 309 14.52 29.67 -10.72
CA PRO A 309 15.60 28.94 -11.37
C PRO A 309 16.34 29.78 -12.44
N SER A 310 15.62 30.57 -13.25
CA SER A 310 16.25 31.45 -14.27
C SER A 310 17.17 32.48 -13.64
N ARG A 311 16.74 33.09 -12.51
CA ARG A 311 17.57 34.04 -11.75
C ARG A 311 18.83 33.39 -11.19
N ILE A 312 18.74 32.14 -10.73
CA ILE A 312 19.88 31.37 -10.25
C ILE A 312 20.83 31.01 -11.41
N ILE A 313 20.26 30.56 -12.54
CA ILE A 313 21.03 30.17 -13.74
C ILE A 313 21.79 31.36 -14.29
N LEU A 314 21.19 32.56 -14.36
CA LEU A 314 21.87 33.76 -14.85
C LEU A 314 23.15 34.08 -14.06
N VAL A 315 23.11 33.95 -12.74
CA VAL A 315 24.31 34.11 -11.89
C VAL A 315 25.33 33.05 -12.20
N ALA A 316 24.90 31.76 -12.25
CA ALA A 316 25.77 30.63 -12.48
C ALA A 316 26.44 30.65 -13.86
N ASP A 317 25.68 30.97 -14.90
CA ASP A 317 26.17 31.13 -16.27
C ASP A 317 27.20 32.27 -16.40
N THR A 318 26.88 33.45 -15.83
CA THR A 318 27.79 34.58 -15.84
C THR A 318 29.11 34.25 -15.13
N VAL A 319 29.05 33.62 -13.99
CA VAL A 319 30.27 33.19 -13.26
C VAL A 319 31.07 32.15 -14.05
N GLU A 320 30.40 31.16 -14.60
CA GLU A 320 31.07 30.16 -15.44
C GLU A 320 31.76 30.81 -16.62
N ALA A 321 31.05 31.71 -17.30
CA ALA A 321 31.60 32.49 -18.41
C ALA A 321 32.82 33.35 -18.02
N MET A 322 32.87 33.88 -16.80
CA MET A 322 34.00 34.68 -16.31
C MET A 322 35.19 33.83 -15.87
N THR A 323 34.94 32.65 -15.34
CA THR A 323 35.96 31.76 -14.74
C THR A 323 36.50 30.70 -15.68
N SER A 324 35.99 30.62 -16.91
CA SER A 324 36.46 29.70 -17.97
C SER A 324 37.33 30.46 -18.99
N ASP A 325 38.35 29.75 -19.50
CA ASP A 325 39.17 30.27 -20.61
C ASP A 325 38.32 30.31 -21.89
N ARG A 326 38.39 31.45 -22.58
CA ARG A 326 37.75 31.66 -23.87
C ARG A 326 38.82 32.03 -24.91
N PRO A 327 38.58 31.85 -26.22
CA PRO A 327 39.61 32.07 -27.27
C PRO A 327 40.28 33.44 -27.24
N TYR A 328 39.54 34.42 -26.73
CA TYR A 328 39.96 35.81 -26.71
C TYR A 328 40.21 36.35 -25.30
N ARG A 329 40.11 35.50 -24.26
CA ARG A 329 40.25 35.93 -22.87
C ARG A 329 40.53 34.76 -21.94
N GLU A 330 41.59 34.87 -21.15
CA GLU A 330 41.83 33.98 -20.01
C GLU A 330 40.76 34.12 -18.94
N ALA A 331 40.61 33.09 -18.08
CA ALA A 331 39.74 33.12 -16.91
C ALA A 331 40.07 34.35 -16.04
N LEU A 332 39.03 35.05 -15.57
CA LEU A 332 39.20 36.17 -14.68
C LEU A 332 39.58 35.74 -13.27
N PRO A 333 40.41 36.51 -12.56
CA PRO A 333 40.65 36.28 -11.12
C PRO A 333 39.37 36.33 -10.32
N LEU A 334 39.30 35.57 -9.24
CA LEU A 334 38.10 35.42 -8.42
C LEU A 334 37.62 36.74 -7.82
N GLU A 335 38.56 37.62 -7.45
CA GLU A 335 38.27 38.96 -6.91
C GLU A 335 37.52 39.82 -7.93
N VAL A 336 37.80 39.67 -9.22
CA VAL A 336 37.10 40.40 -10.30
C VAL A 336 35.68 39.84 -10.46
N VAL A 337 35.53 38.52 -10.37
CA VAL A 337 34.21 37.85 -10.44
C VAL A 337 33.31 38.33 -9.27
N VAL A 338 33.84 38.35 -8.06
CA VAL A 338 33.14 38.84 -6.87
C VAL A 338 32.72 40.31 -7.05
N ALA A 339 33.63 41.16 -7.50
CA ALA A 339 33.34 42.57 -7.73
C ALA A 339 32.25 42.80 -8.78
N GLU A 340 32.24 42.02 -9.87
CA GLU A 340 31.20 42.12 -10.92
C GLU A 340 29.83 41.66 -10.40
N ILE A 341 29.75 40.54 -9.64
CA ILE A 341 28.48 40.09 -9.06
C ILE A 341 27.94 41.11 -8.07
N GLN A 342 28.78 41.69 -7.21
CA GLN A 342 28.37 42.72 -6.25
C GLN A 342 27.88 43.98 -6.97
N LYS A 343 28.56 44.42 -8.00
CA LYS A 343 28.25 45.61 -8.78
C LYS A 343 26.89 45.51 -9.48
N TYR A 344 26.56 44.33 -10.01
CA TYR A 344 25.33 44.13 -10.78
C TYR A 344 24.21 43.48 -9.97
N SER A 345 24.40 43.30 -8.67
CA SER A 345 23.34 42.88 -7.75
C SER A 345 22.23 43.92 -7.68
N GLY A 346 20.98 43.51 -7.86
CA GLY A 346 19.81 44.38 -7.94
C GLY A 346 19.54 44.97 -9.34
N THR A 347 20.44 44.78 -10.31
CA THR A 347 20.25 45.18 -11.71
C THR A 347 20.20 43.95 -12.62
N GLN A 348 21.30 43.33 -12.94
CA GLN A 348 21.35 42.09 -13.69
C GLN A 348 20.92 40.93 -12.83
N PHE A 349 21.47 40.80 -11.63
CA PHE A 349 21.28 39.66 -10.74
C PHE A 349 20.24 39.93 -9.64
N ASP A 350 19.46 38.93 -9.33
CA ASP A 350 18.67 38.91 -8.10
C ASP A 350 19.60 38.98 -6.89
N PRO A 351 19.42 39.97 -5.98
CA PRO A 351 20.26 40.10 -4.79
C PRO A 351 20.31 38.84 -3.92
N MET A 352 19.22 38.06 -3.84
CA MET A 352 19.20 36.82 -3.08
C MET A 352 20.10 35.76 -3.69
N CYS A 353 20.02 35.59 -5.01
CA CYS A 353 20.84 34.63 -5.76
C CYS A 353 22.31 35.02 -5.75
N ALA A 354 22.60 36.33 -5.98
CA ALA A 354 23.95 36.89 -5.93
C ALA A 354 24.60 36.69 -4.55
N ASN A 355 23.89 36.99 -3.47
CA ASN A 355 24.40 36.80 -2.10
C ASN A 355 24.64 35.34 -1.73
N ALA A 356 23.74 34.43 -2.15
CA ALA A 356 23.94 33.02 -1.95
C ALA A 356 25.20 32.52 -2.65
N PHE A 357 25.42 32.94 -3.89
CA PHE A 357 26.63 32.62 -4.65
C PHE A 357 27.90 33.18 -3.99
N LEU A 358 27.88 34.44 -3.54
CA LEU A 358 29.00 35.06 -2.86
C LEU A 358 29.38 34.33 -1.56
N ARG A 359 28.41 33.86 -0.77
CA ARG A 359 28.70 33.03 0.41
C ARG A 359 29.37 31.70 0.06
N LEU A 360 28.97 31.05 -1.04
CA LEU A 360 29.65 29.83 -1.52
C LEU A 360 31.11 30.13 -1.92
N LEU A 361 31.35 31.24 -2.63
CA LEU A 361 32.73 31.64 -2.99
C LEU A 361 33.56 31.98 -1.76
N GLU A 362 32.98 32.66 -0.76
CA GLU A 362 33.65 32.94 0.51
C GLU A 362 34.03 31.67 1.28
N ALA A 363 33.14 30.69 1.29
CA ALA A 363 33.36 29.43 2.00
C ALA A 363 34.34 28.49 1.30
N GLU A 364 34.24 28.29 -0.01
CA GLU A 364 35.00 27.31 -0.78
C GLU A 364 36.20 27.95 -1.57
N GLY A 365 36.19 29.26 -1.81
CA GLY A 365 37.22 29.95 -2.57
C GLY A 365 37.40 29.39 -3.99
N GLU A 366 38.65 29.39 -4.49
CA GLU A 366 38.96 28.79 -5.79
C GLU A 366 38.62 27.31 -5.90
N ALA A 367 38.49 26.59 -4.76
CA ALA A 367 38.10 25.18 -4.76
C ALA A 367 36.69 24.98 -5.30
N PHE A 368 35.79 25.96 -5.13
CA PHE A 368 34.46 25.94 -5.72
C PHE A 368 34.52 25.75 -7.24
N ILE A 369 35.38 26.52 -7.91
CA ILE A 369 35.51 26.48 -9.38
C ILE A 369 36.29 25.27 -9.83
N LYS A 370 37.45 24.95 -9.19
CA LYS A 370 38.32 23.82 -9.58
C LYS A 370 37.71 22.44 -9.29
N LYS A 371 37.03 22.28 -8.17
CA LYS A 371 36.45 21.00 -7.75
C LYS A 371 35.23 20.58 -8.56
N ASN A 372 34.50 21.56 -9.08
CA ASN A 372 33.24 21.34 -9.82
C ASN A 372 33.44 21.03 -11.31
N GLN A 373 34.67 20.85 -11.77
CA GLN A 373 34.96 20.34 -13.11
C GLN A 373 34.63 18.81 -13.26
N LYS A 374 34.45 18.09 -12.15
CA LYS A 374 34.02 16.68 -12.12
C LYS A 374 32.93 16.53 -11.08
N PHE A 375 31.70 16.77 -11.48
CA PHE A 375 30.54 16.57 -10.63
C PHE A 375 29.96 15.16 -10.83
N ASP A 376 29.83 14.41 -9.76
CA ASP A 376 29.10 13.15 -9.78
C ASP A 376 27.65 13.39 -9.36
N ILE A 377 26.74 13.43 -10.36
CA ILE A 377 25.33 13.58 -10.13
C ILE A 377 24.75 12.44 -9.29
N TYR A 378 25.40 11.27 -9.28
CA TYR A 378 24.96 10.10 -8.50
C TYR A 378 25.01 10.38 -7.00
N GLU A 379 26.06 11.07 -6.49
CA GLU A 379 26.09 11.55 -5.10
C GLU A 379 24.91 12.47 -4.77
N PHE A 380 24.36 13.11 -5.78
CA PHE A 380 23.26 14.07 -5.62
C PHE A 380 21.88 13.43 -5.66
N ILE A 381 21.73 12.37 -6.46
CA ILE A 381 20.46 11.63 -6.60
C ILE A 381 20.31 10.60 -5.46
N GLU A 382 21.39 10.05 -4.96
CA GLU A 382 21.42 9.04 -3.89
C GLU A 382 21.47 9.63 -2.46
N GLY A 383 21.94 10.84 -2.25
CA GLY A 383 21.96 11.56 -0.96
C GLY A 383 20.68 12.33 -0.69
#